data_5c9d9d7b198a1d696abf397074123b6d
#
_entry.id   5c9d9d7b198a1d696abf397074123b6d
#
_cell.length_a   1.000
_cell.length_b   1.000
_cell.length_c   1.000
_cell.angle_alpha   90.00
_cell.angle_beta   90.00
_cell.angle_gamma   90.00
#
_symmetry.space_group_name_H-M   'P 1'
#
loop_
_entity.id
_entity.type
_entity.pdbx_description
1 polymer ?
#
loop_
_entity_poly.entity_id
_entity_poly.type
_entity_poly.pdbx_seq_one_letter_code
_entity_poly.pdbx_strand_id
1 'polypeptide(L)'
;MSSSSSSSSLIQKKSSVSSSSVQVEENELYSKTVLTTRVVVPFILVGSNVETTIKNTISAKMEGKCIVEGYVKPDSIRIIKFSSGTLASKYVEFEVVFECSICCPVEGMRICCYAKNITQAGIRGFTSLDEKKSPVIIYVSRDHHSSNSYFNSVNEKDFICVRVIGQRFELNDKQVSVIGELMPKNTEIVKKKIVIKRATNAPI
;
A
#
# COMPACT_ATOMS: atom_id res chain seq x y z
N MET A 1 43.89 -43.40 28.57
CA MET A 1 43.08 -43.78 27.39
C MET A 1 41.92 -42.84 27.36
N SER A 2 42.02 -41.79 26.60
CA SER A 2 41.10 -40.68 26.51
C SER A 2 40.48 -40.68 25.13
N SER A 3 39.17 -40.81 25.05
CA SER A 3 38.41 -40.72 23.82
C SER A 3 37.65 -39.36 23.81
N SER A 4 38.07 -38.51 22.91
CA SER A 4 37.46 -37.25 22.59
C SER A 4 36.31 -37.43 21.60
N SER A 5 35.10 -37.00 21.98
CA SER A 5 33.92 -36.92 21.10
C SER A 5 33.74 -35.50 20.64
N SER A 6 33.92 -35.24 19.37
CA SER A 6 33.68 -33.98 18.67
C SER A 6 32.21 -33.89 18.27
N SER A 7 31.51 -32.91 18.83
CA SER A 7 30.14 -32.53 18.50
C SER A 7 30.16 -31.47 17.38
N SER A 8 29.72 -31.87 16.20
CA SER A 8 29.51 -31.00 15.03
C SER A 8 28.20 -30.21 15.19
N SER A 9 28.32 -28.90 15.35
CA SER A 9 27.21 -27.94 15.36
C SER A 9 26.69 -27.70 13.95
N LEU A 10 25.47 -28.11 13.67
CA LEU A 10 24.72 -27.78 12.47
C LEU A 10 24.24 -26.35 12.53
N ILE A 11 24.90 -25.49 11.75
CA ILE A 11 24.45 -24.10 11.54
C ILE A 11 23.27 -24.12 10.58
N GLN A 12 22.06 -23.90 11.11
CA GLN A 12 20.88 -23.64 10.30
C GLN A 12 20.98 -22.25 9.67
N LYS A 13 21.24 -22.17 8.37
CA LYS A 13 21.08 -20.96 7.57
C LYS A 13 19.59 -20.62 7.46
N LYS A 14 19.14 -19.62 8.23
CA LYS A 14 17.86 -18.93 7.96
C LYS A 14 17.95 -18.24 6.61
N SER A 15 17.19 -18.71 5.63
CA SER A 15 16.99 -18.04 4.35
C SER A 15 16.14 -16.76 4.59
N SER A 16 16.79 -15.61 4.56
CA SER A 16 16.11 -14.32 4.50
C SER A 16 15.47 -14.19 3.11
N VAL A 17 14.16 -14.32 3.04
CA VAL A 17 13.37 -13.99 1.85
C VAL A 17 13.46 -12.47 1.66
N SER A 18 14.09 -12.06 0.57
CA SER A 18 14.36 -10.65 0.28
C SER A 18 13.06 -9.86 0.04
N SER A 19 12.89 -8.80 0.80
CA SER A 19 11.79 -7.83 0.79
C SER A 19 11.62 -7.00 -0.51
N SER A 20 12.49 -7.21 -1.51
CA SER A 20 12.52 -6.42 -2.74
C SER A 20 11.38 -6.69 -3.75
N SER A 21 10.71 -7.82 -3.66
CA SER A 21 9.62 -8.18 -4.59
C SER A 21 8.24 -7.61 -4.21
N VAL A 22 8.05 -7.29 -2.94
CA VAL A 22 6.80 -6.71 -2.42
C VAL A 22 6.73 -5.20 -2.70
N GLN A 23 7.88 -4.53 -2.74
CA GLN A 23 7.97 -3.09 -2.96
C GLN A 23 7.62 -2.64 -4.39
N VAL A 24 7.79 -3.49 -5.40
CA VAL A 24 7.50 -3.14 -6.80
C VAL A 24 5.99 -3.04 -7.04
N GLU A 25 5.20 -3.91 -6.42
CA GLU A 25 3.74 -3.94 -6.58
C GLU A 25 3.04 -2.82 -5.77
N GLU A 26 3.62 -2.42 -4.64
CA GLU A 26 3.12 -1.25 -3.87
C GLU A 26 3.28 0.07 -4.64
N ASN A 27 4.34 0.23 -5.44
CA ASN A 27 4.55 1.43 -6.22
C ASN A 27 3.56 1.59 -7.38
N GLU A 28 3.04 0.50 -7.94
CA GLU A 28 2.01 0.55 -8.99
C GLU A 28 0.63 0.97 -8.45
N LEU A 29 0.40 0.77 -7.15
CA LEU A 29 -0.87 1.10 -6.50
C LEU A 29 -1.02 2.59 -6.19
N TYR A 30 0.08 3.31 -6.07
CA TYR A 30 0.10 4.73 -5.71
C TYR A 30 0.50 5.61 -6.89
N SER A 31 -0.25 6.70 -7.10
CA SER A 31 0.08 7.78 -8.02
C SER A 31 0.54 9.02 -7.25
N LYS A 32 1.55 9.72 -7.77
CA LYS A 32 1.96 11.01 -7.23
C LYS A 32 1.01 12.09 -7.71
N THR A 33 0.47 12.84 -6.78
CA THR A 33 -0.52 13.88 -7.06
C THR A 33 -0.14 15.16 -6.32
N VAL A 34 -0.34 16.29 -6.97
CA VAL A 34 -0.14 17.63 -6.37
C VAL A 34 -1.51 18.19 -6.01
N LEU A 35 -1.65 18.55 -4.73
CA LEU A 35 -2.88 19.10 -4.19
C LEU A 35 -2.65 20.48 -3.58
N THR A 36 -3.73 21.25 -3.50
CA THR A 36 -3.77 22.53 -2.82
C THR A 36 -4.78 22.49 -1.70
N THR A 37 -4.39 22.93 -0.51
CA THR A 37 -5.29 23.00 0.65
C THR A 37 -5.06 24.25 1.47
N ARG A 38 -6.08 24.67 2.22
CA ARG A 38 -5.96 25.73 3.22
C ARG A 38 -5.66 25.12 4.57
N VAL A 39 -4.64 25.66 5.21
CA VAL A 39 -4.17 25.23 6.54
C VAL A 39 -4.23 26.41 7.48
N VAL A 40 -4.90 26.21 8.59
CA VAL A 40 -5.03 27.21 9.66
C VAL A 40 -4.09 26.83 10.80
N VAL A 41 -3.14 27.68 11.11
CA VAL A 41 -2.15 27.49 12.17
C VAL A 41 -2.35 28.57 13.24
N PRO A 42 -2.36 28.21 14.55
CA PRO A 42 -2.36 29.21 15.61
C PRO A 42 -1.15 30.15 15.47
N PHE A 43 -1.36 31.46 15.65
CA PHE A 43 -0.32 32.48 15.50
C PHE A 43 0.93 32.18 16.35
N ILE A 44 0.74 31.64 17.54
CA ILE A 44 1.82 31.31 18.48
C ILE A 44 2.77 30.20 17.92
N LEU A 45 2.31 29.41 16.96
CA LEU A 45 3.10 28.36 16.31
C LEU A 45 3.74 28.82 14.99
N VAL A 46 3.50 30.07 14.59
CA VAL A 46 4.09 30.68 13.40
C VAL A 46 5.45 31.29 13.81
N GLY A 47 6.50 30.51 13.62
CA GLY A 47 7.88 30.90 13.96
C GLY A 47 8.86 30.50 12.87
N SER A 48 10.12 30.28 13.23
CA SER A 48 11.20 29.90 12.31
C SER A 48 10.95 28.59 11.54
N ASN A 49 10.09 27.70 12.03
CA ASN A 49 9.81 26.38 11.45
C ASN A 49 8.36 26.26 10.95
N VAL A 50 7.82 27.30 10.30
CA VAL A 50 6.43 27.31 9.79
C VAL A 50 6.17 26.15 8.83
N GLU A 51 7.09 25.83 7.93
CA GLU A 51 6.95 24.74 6.97
C GLU A 51 6.73 23.39 7.67
N THR A 52 7.51 23.10 8.70
CA THR A 52 7.37 21.87 9.49
C THR A 52 6.02 21.80 10.20
N THR A 53 5.56 22.95 10.76
CA THR A 53 4.26 23.04 11.42
C THR A 53 3.11 22.81 10.43
N ILE A 54 3.18 23.40 9.24
CA ILE A 54 2.22 23.20 8.16
C ILE A 54 2.20 21.74 7.73
N LYS A 55 3.38 21.15 7.48
CA LYS A 55 3.51 19.73 7.10
C LYS A 55 2.85 18.83 8.13
N ASN A 56 3.18 18.98 9.41
CA ASN A 56 2.62 18.16 10.49
C ASN A 56 1.10 18.31 10.59
N THR A 57 0.57 19.52 10.37
CA THR A 57 -0.88 19.76 10.38
C THR A 57 -1.58 19.04 9.24
N ILE A 58 -1.00 19.06 8.03
CA ILE A 58 -1.54 18.37 6.86
C ILE A 58 -1.45 16.86 7.06
N SER A 59 -0.29 16.35 7.50
CA SER A 59 -0.06 14.93 7.75
C SER A 59 -1.07 14.36 8.75
N ALA A 60 -1.27 15.00 9.88
CA ALA A 60 -2.23 14.58 10.89
C ALA A 60 -3.68 14.56 10.38
N LYS A 61 -4.02 15.44 9.43
CA LYS A 61 -5.36 15.57 8.86
C LYS A 61 -5.64 14.55 7.76
N MET A 62 -4.65 14.26 6.89
CA MET A 62 -4.86 13.56 5.62
C MET A 62 -4.16 12.20 5.52
N GLU A 63 -2.98 12.01 6.12
CA GLU A 63 -2.22 10.76 5.98
C GLU A 63 -2.91 9.57 6.63
N GLY A 64 -2.84 8.43 5.96
CA GLY A 64 -3.47 7.19 6.42
C GLY A 64 -5.00 7.19 6.35
N LYS A 65 -5.60 8.09 5.58
CA LYS A 65 -7.05 8.24 5.41
C LYS A 65 -7.42 8.51 3.96
N CYS A 66 -8.69 8.26 3.65
CA CYS A 66 -9.27 8.62 2.36
C CYS A 66 -9.69 10.09 2.35
N ILE A 67 -9.28 10.80 1.33
CA ILE A 67 -9.75 12.14 0.95
C ILE A 67 -10.58 12.02 -0.33
N VAL A 68 -11.04 13.12 -0.92
CA VAL A 68 -11.86 13.09 -2.14
C VAL A 68 -11.14 12.37 -3.30
N GLU A 69 -9.83 12.52 -3.39
CA GLU A 69 -8.98 11.96 -4.45
C GLU A 69 -8.59 10.49 -4.21
N GLY A 70 -8.79 9.96 -3.00
CA GLY A 70 -8.43 8.59 -2.63
C GLY A 70 -7.68 8.48 -1.31
N TYR A 71 -7.08 7.34 -1.03
CA TYR A 71 -6.32 7.10 0.20
C TYR A 71 -4.91 7.69 0.11
N VAL A 72 -4.55 8.52 1.08
CA VAL A 72 -3.22 9.17 1.17
C VAL A 72 -2.23 8.26 1.89
N LYS A 73 -1.13 7.92 1.22
CA LYS A 73 -0.05 7.12 1.81
C LYS A 73 0.59 7.84 2.98
N PRO A 74 0.77 7.20 4.14
CA PRO A 74 1.53 7.76 5.26
C PRO A 74 2.96 8.16 4.85
N ASP A 75 3.50 9.19 5.46
CA ASP A 75 4.86 9.72 5.24
C ASP A 75 5.16 10.13 3.79
N SER A 76 4.13 10.41 2.98
CA SER A 76 4.30 10.77 1.57
C SER A 76 4.15 12.27 1.29
N ILE A 77 3.71 13.06 2.25
CA ILE A 77 3.45 14.49 2.07
C ILE A 77 4.76 15.27 1.99
N ARG A 78 4.90 16.02 0.90
CA ARG A 78 6.01 16.92 0.64
C ARG A 78 5.48 18.31 0.24
N ILE A 79 5.78 19.33 1.01
CA ILE A 79 5.40 20.70 0.68
C ILE A 79 6.22 21.18 -0.52
N ILE A 80 5.54 21.75 -1.51
CA ILE A 80 6.16 22.38 -2.68
C ILE A 80 6.28 23.88 -2.43
N LYS A 81 5.19 24.51 -2.03
CA LYS A 81 5.14 25.95 -1.70
C LYS A 81 3.95 26.27 -0.81
N PHE A 82 4.01 27.38 -0.13
CA PHE A 82 2.90 27.94 0.64
C PHE A 82 2.87 29.45 0.52
N SER A 83 1.70 30.07 0.74
CA SER A 83 1.51 31.51 0.69
C SER A 83 2.16 32.23 1.88
N SER A 84 2.26 33.53 1.82
CA SER A 84 2.79 34.37 2.92
C SER A 84 1.96 34.35 4.20
N GLY A 85 0.79 33.73 4.17
CA GLY A 85 -0.14 33.64 5.30
C GLY A 85 -0.98 34.92 5.49
N THR A 86 -2.24 34.71 5.81
CA THR A 86 -3.19 35.78 6.11
C THR A 86 -3.59 35.69 7.58
N LEU A 87 -3.39 36.79 8.32
CA LEU A 87 -3.76 36.84 9.74
C LEU A 87 -5.27 36.94 9.88
N ALA A 88 -5.86 35.98 10.58
CA ALA A 88 -7.27 35.93 10.91
C ALA A 88 -7.42 35.76 12.44
N SER A 89 -7.53 36.87 13.17
CA SER A 89 -7.62 36.91 14.63
C SER A 89 -6.41 36.21 15.31
N LYS A 90 -6.62 35.05 15.92
CA LYS A 90 -5.58 34.28 16.64
C LYS A 90 -4.89 33.22 15.74
N TYR A 91 -5.26 33.14 14.48
CA TYR A 91 -4.79 32.14 13.52
C TYR A 91 -4.19 32.81 12.29
N VAL A 92 -3.31 32.11 11.64
CA VAL A 92 -2.77 32.43 10.32
C VAL A 92 -3.22 31.37 9.34
N GLU A 93 -3.83 31.79 8.25
CA GLU A 93 -4.29 30.93 7.17
C GLU A 93 -3.26 30.92 6.06
N PHE A 94 -2.81 29.73 5.67
CA PHE A 94 -1.89 29.50 4.57
C PHE A 94 -2.59 28.70 3.46
N GLU A 95 -2.38 29.09 2.21
CA GLU A 95 -2.68 28.27 1.06
C GLU A 95 -1.44 27.46 0.73
N VAL A 96 -1.54 26.12 0.77
CA VAL A 96 -0.40 25.22 0.68
C VAL A 96 -0.56 24.30 -0.51
N VAL A 97 0.49 24.25 -1.35
CA VAL A 97 0.64 23.30 -2.46
C VAL A 97 1.62 22.22 -2.04
N PHE A 98 1.20 20.97 -2.07
CA PHE A 98 2.00 19.83 -1.66
C PHE A 98 1.83 18.64 -2.60
N GLU A 99 2.85 17.81 -2.68
CA GLU A 99 2.85 16.52 -3.36
C GLU A 99 2.54 15.41 -2.34
N CYS A 100 1.73 14.45 -2.72
CA CYS A 100 1.49 13.23 -1.94
C CYS A 100 1.27 12.03 -2.86
N SER A 101 1.39 10.83 -2.30
CA SER A 101 1.10 9.57 -3.00
C SER A 101 -0.31 9.10 -2.64
N ILE A 102 -1.17 8.98 -3.67
CA ILE A 102 -2.58 8.62 -3.51
C ILE A 102 -2.84 7.25 -4.11
N CYS A 103 -3.56 6.41 -3.38
CA CYS A 103 -4.12 5.17 -3.86
C CYS A 103 -5.59 5.38 -4.21
N CYS A 104 -5.90 5.29 -5.49
CA CYS A 104 -7.27 5.36 -6.02
C CYS A 104 -7.42 4.29 -7.11
N PRO A 105 -7.77 3.05 -6.73
CA PRO A 105 -8.00 1.98 -7.69
C PRO A 105 -9.12 2.35 -8.66
N VAL A 106 -8.89 2.17 -9.95
CA VAL A 106 -9.90 2.44 -10.99
C VAL A 106 -10.41 1.14 -11.61
N GLU A 107 -11.59 1.18 -12.19
CA GLU A 107 -12.18 0.04 -12.89
C GLU A 107 -11.25 -0.48 -13.99
N GLY A 108 -11.13 -1.81 -14.09
CA GLY A 108 -10.21 -2.48 -15.00
C GLY A 108 -8.78 -2.61 -14.50
N MET A 109 -8.38 -1.89 -13.46
CA MET A 109 -7.04 -1.97 -12.89
C MET A 109 -6.78 -3.37 -12.31
N ARG A 110 -5.56 -3.86 -12.48
CA ARG A 110 -5.13 -5.12 -11.87
C ARG A 110 -4.46 -4.83 -10.54
N ILE A 111 -4.95 -5.51 -9.49
CA ILE A 111 -4.38 -5.43 -8.15
C ILE A 111 -4.10 -6.84 -7.65
N CYS A 112 -2.91 -7.07 -7.10
CA CYS A 112 -2.56 -8.33 -6.46
C CYS A 112 -2.62 -8.19 -4.94
N CYS A 113 -3.13 -9.22 -4.26
CA CYS A 113 -3.38 -9.19 -2.82
C CYS A 113 -3.18 -10.57 -2.18
N TYR A 114 -3.12 -10.59 -0.88
CA TYR A 114 -3.12 -11.82 -0.08
C TYR A 114 -4.55 -12.15 0.36
N ALA A 115 -5.03 -13.33 0.03
CA ALA A 115 -6.31 -13.85 0.53
C ALA A 115 -6.20 -14.08 2.04
N LYS A 116 -7.04 -13.43 2.85
CA LYS A 116 -6.98 -13.56 4.30
C LYS A 116 -8.15 -14.33 4.89
N ASN A 117 -9.36 -14.00 4.46
CA ASN A 117 -10.57 -14.68 4.92
C ASN A 117 -11.31 -15.25 3.72
N ILE A 118 -11.62 -16.53 3.79
CA ILE A 118 -12.42 -17.23 2.78
C ILE A 118 -13.71 -17.67 3.45
N THR A 119 -14.83 -17.18 2.93
CA THR A 119 -16.16 -17.44 3.46
C THR A 119 -17.07 -17.99 2.36
N GLN A 120 -18.30 -18.37 2.73
CA GLN A 120 -19.30 -18.75 1.74
C GLN A 120 -19.66 -17.59 0.80
N ALA A 121 -19.62 -16.33 1.29
CA ALA A 121 -19.92 -15.15 0.48
C ALA A 121 -18.78 -14.81 -0.51
N GLY A 122 -17.53 -15.17 -0.20
CA GLY A 122 -16.39 -14.86 -1.06
C GLY A 122 -15.06 -14.80 -0.34
N ILE A 123 -14.09 -14.19 -1.02
CA ILE A 123 -12.72 -14.01 -0.52
C ILE A 123 -12.53 -12.54 -0.15
N ARG A 124 -11.97 -12.30 1.04
CA ARG A 124 -11.49 -10.98 1.47
C ARG A 124 -9.97 -10.99 1.47
N GLY A 125 -9.38 -10.05 0.75
CA GLY A 125 -7.93 -9.92 0.59
C GLY A 125 -7.43 -8.52 0.92
N PHE A 126 -6.11 -8.42 1.15
CA PHE A 126 -5.41 -7.19 1.46
C PHE A 126 -4.15 -7.08 0.60
N THR A 127 -3.82 -5.88 0.20
CA THR A 127 -2.61 -5.61 -0.60
C THR A 127 -1.32 -5.72 0.22
N SER A 128 -1.41 -5.64 1.55
CA SER A 128 -0.31 -5.87 2.48
C SER A 128 -0.61 -7.05 3.40
N LEU A 129 0.45 -7.74 3.87
CA LEU A 129 0.31 -8.80 4.89
C LEU A 129 -0.27 -8.27 6.20
N ASP A 130 0.00 -7.02 6.51
CA ASP A 130 -0.54 -6.30 7.65
C ASP A 130 -1.84 -5.61 7.25
N GLU A 131 -2.97 -6.11 7.73
CA GLU A 131 -4.31 -5.57 7.42
C GLU A 131 -4.41 -4.06 7.70
N LYS A 132 -3.80 -3.60 8.81
CA LYS A 132 -3.84 -2.20 9.22
C LYS A 132 -3.03 -1.27 8.33
N LYS A 133 -2.04 -1.79 7.61
CA LYS A 133 -1.18 -1.04 6.69
C LYS A 133 -1.64 -1.13 5.25
N SER A 134 -2.62 -1.99 4.96
CA SER A 134 -3.15 -2.12 3.61
C SER A 134 -4.02 -0.91 3.25
N PRO A 135 -3.74 -0.19 2.17
CA PRO A 135 -4.58 0.91 1.71
C PRO A 135 -5.90 0.44 1.10
N VAL A 136 -5.95 -0.81 0.67
CA VAL A 136 -7.09 -1.39 -0.05
C VAL A 136 -7.52 -2.70 0.59
N ILE A 137 -8.83 -2.86 0.74
CA ILE A 137 -9.50 -4.13 1.04
C ILE A 137 -10.17 -4.61 -0.24
N ILE A 138 -9.92 -5.86 -0.61
CA ILE A 138 -10.45 -6.45 -1.83
C ILE A 138 -11.49 -7.52 -1.46
N TYR A 139 -12.63 -7.43 -2.10
CA TYR A 139 -13.72 -8.40 -1.99
C TYR A 139 -13.93 -9.09 -3.33
N VAL A 140 -13.83 -10.42 -3.34
CA VAL A 140 -14.11 -11.26 -4.51
C VAL A 140 -15.34 -12.08 -4.20
N SER A 141 -16.49 -11.75 -4.81
CA SER A 141 -17.77 -12.43 -4.56
C SER A 141 -17.77 -13.83 -5.15
N ARG A 142 -18.28 -14.81 -4.41
CA ARG A 142 -18.49 -16.18 -4.89
C ARG A 142 -19.53 -16.25 -6.00
N ASP A 143 -20.58 -15.44 -5.94
CA ASP A 143 -21.69 -15.48 -6.90
C ASP A 143 -21.23 -15.20 -8.32
N HIS A 144 -20.24 -14.32 -8.48
CA HIS A 144 -19.62 -14.02 -9.78
C HIS A 144 -18.58 -15.06 -10.23
N HIS A 145 -18.21 -16.00 -9.34
CA HIS A 145 -17.14 -16.99 -9.59
C HIS A 145 -17.60 -18.43 -9.37
N SER A 146 -18.92 -18.68 -9.38
CA SER A 146 -19.51 -20.01 -9.10
C SER A 146 -19.02 -21.13 -10.03
N SER A 147 -18.72 -20.80 -11.28
CA SER A 147 -18.18 -21.74 -12.28
C SER A 147 -16.62 -21.75 -12.36
N ASN A 148 -15.94 -20.93 -11.56
CA ASN A 148 -14.50 -20.79 -11.63
C ASN A 148 -13.80 -21.80 -10.69
N SER A 149 -13.21 -22.86 -11.26
CA SER A 149 -12.47 -23.88 -10.49
C SER A 149 -11.29 -23.31 -9.71
N TYR A 150 -10.62 -22.26 -10.22
CA TYR A 150 -9.52 -21.61 -9.54
C TYR A 150 -9.99 -20.92 -8.24
N PHE A 151 -11.18 -20.31 -8.23
CA PHE A 151 -11.73 -19.68 -7.03
C PHE A 151 -11.85 -20.69 -5.87
N ASN A 152 -12.28 -21.93 -6.14
CA ASN A 152 -12.43 -22.96 -5.13
C ASN A 152 -11.07 -23.54 -4.63
N SER A 153 -9.98 -23.32 -5.36
CA SER A 153 -8.64 -23.79 -5.01
C SER A 153 -7.82 -22.76 -4.22
N VAL A 154 -8.33 -21.54 -4.03
CA VAL A 154 -7.64 -20.49 -3.26
C VAL A 154 -7.70 -20.80 -1.78
N ASN A 155 -6.55 -20.76 -1.11
CA ASN A 155 -6.41 -20.93 0.33
C ASN A 155 -6.07 -19.60 1.02
N GLU A 156 -6.22 -19.57 2.33
CA GLU A 156 -5.77 -18.42 3.12
C GLU A 156 -4.26 -18.20 2.97
N LYS A 157 -3.88 -16.93 2.86
CA LYS A 157 -2.52 -16.43 2.59
C LYS A 157 -2.02 -16.65 1.16
N ASP A 158 -2.83 -17.21 0.27
CA ASP A 158 -2.45 -17.27 -1.14
C ASP A 158 -2.36 -15.86 -1.73
N PHE A 159 -1.39 -15.67 -2.62
CA PHE A 159 -1.23 -14.44 -3.38
C PHE A 159 -2.04 -14.54 -4.66
N ILE A 160 -3.09 -13.74 -4.75
CA ILE A 160 -4.04 -13.72 -5.85
C ILE A 160 -4.05 -12.35 -6.52
N CYS A 161 -4.36 -12.31 -7.81
CA CYS A 161 -4.55 -11.05 -8.54
C CYS A 161 -6.01 -10.93 -8.98
N VAL A 162 -6.53 -9.73 -8.87
CA VAL A 162 -7.91 -9.39 -9.22
C VAL A 162 -7.94 -8.22 -10.19
N ARG A 163 -8.97 -8.17 -11.02
CA ARG A 163 -9.32 -7.01 -11.83
C ARG A 163 -10.40 -6.23 -11.10
N VAL A 164 -10.18 -4.95 -10.90
CA VAL A 164 -11.13 -4.05 -10.22
C VAL A 164 -12.41 -3.93 -11.06
N ILE A 165 -13.55 -4.22 -10.46
CA ILE A 165 -14.89 -3.99 -11.02
C ILE A 165 -15.41 -2.63 -10.55
N GLY A 166 -15.17 -2.29 -9.28
CA GLY A 166 -15.59 -1.05 -8.68
C GLY A 166 -14.93 -0.80 -7.34
N GLN A 167 -14.99 0.45 -6.90
CA GLN A 167 -14.44 0.87 -5.62
C GLN A 167 -15.46 1.70 -4.84
N ARG A 168 -15.30 1.71 -3.52
CA ARG A 168 -16.05 2.57 -2.61
C ARG A 168 -15.18 2.99 -1.45
N PHE A 169 -15.22 4.27 -1.11
CA PHE A 169 -14.67 4.82 0.13
C PHE A 169 -15.46 6.08 0.52
N GLU A 170 -15.36 6.46 1.77
CA GLU A 170 -15.90 7.69 2.32
C GLU A 170 -14.77 8.55 2.87
N LEU A 171 -15.04 9.82 3.12
CA LEU A 171 -14.04 10.72 3.73
C LEU A 171 -13.63 10.19 5.10
N ASN A 172 -12.33 10.19 5.35
CA ASN A 172 -11.66 9.69 6.56
C ASN A 172 -11.68 8.16 6.73
N ASP A 173 -12.14 7.39 5.75
CA ASP A 173 -11.95 5.94 5.77
C ASP A 173 -10.45 5.59 5.83
N LYS A 174 -10.14 4.53 6.54
CA LYS A 174 -8.76 4.03 6.69
C LYS A 174 -8.28 3.19 5.52
N GLN A 175 -9.20 2.78 4.64
CA GLN A 175 -8.92 1.88 3.52
C GLN A 175 -9.97 2.08 2.43
N VAL A 176 -9.58 1.86 1.18
CA VAL A 176 -10.50 1.81 0.04
C VAL A 176 -11.06 0.40 -0.10
N SER A 177 -12.37 0.26 -0.18
CA SER A 177 -13.04 -1.03 -0.46
C SER A 177 -13.16 -1.23 -1.96
N VAL A 178 -12.68 -2.37 -2.46
CA VAL A 178 -12.69 -2.73 -3.87
C VAL A 178 -13.44 -4.04 -4.07
N ILE A 179 -14.31 -4.08 -5.04
CA ILE A 179 -14.89 -5.31 -5.56
C ILE A 179 -14.10 -5.70 -6.81
N GLY A 180 -13.60 -6.94 -6.83
CA GLY A 180 -12.76 -7.43 -7.91
C GLY A 180 -13.18 -8.79 -8.45
N GLU A 181 -12.86 -9.01 -9.71
CA GLU A 181 -12.95 -10.30 -10.38
C GLU A 181 -11.63 -11.04 -10.25
N LEU A 182 -11.66 -12.30 -9.81
CA LEU A 182 -10.47 -13.12 -9.68
C LEU A 182 -9.88 -13.46 -11.05
N MET A 183 -8.64 -13.04 -11.27
CA MET A 183 -7.92 -13.35 -12.50
C MET A 183 -7.35 -14.78 -12.46
N PRO A 184 -7.26 -15.47 -13.61
CA PRO A 184 -6.63 -16.78 -13.67
C PRO A 184 -5.17 -16.67 -13.19
N LYS A 185 -4.68 -17.75 -12.58
CA LYS A 185 -3.31 -17.83 -12.05
C LYS A 185 -2.29 -17.64 -13.19
N ASN A 186 -1.71 -16.46 -13.29
CA ASN A 186 -0.80 -16.09 -14.36
C ASN A 186 0.59 -16.66 -14.04
N THR A 187 0.94 -17.77 -14.69
CA THR A 187 2.22 -18.49 -14.54
C THR A 187 3.41 -17.65 -15.03
N GLU A 188 3.18 -16.58 -15.79
CA GLU A 188 4.24 -15.76 -16.37
C GLU A 188 4.97 -14.86 -15.37
N ILE A 189 4.28 -14.41 -14.31
CA ILE A 189 4.91 -13.56 -13.28
C ILE A 189 5.96 -14.36 -12.50
N VAL A 190 5.70 -15.65 -12.27
CA VAL A 190 6.66 -16.54 -11.60
C VAL A 190 7.89 -16.79 -12.49
N LYS A 191 7.71 -16.88 -13.81
CA LYS A 191 8.81 -17.10 -14.77
C LYS A 191 9.72 -15.89 -14.91
N LYS A 192 9.22 -14.65 -14.91
CA LYS A 192 10.06 -13.43 -14.95
C LYS A 192 10.95 -13.29 -13.72
N LYS A 193 10.50 -13.73 -12.53
CA LYS A 193 11.34 -13.76 -11.31
C LYS A 193 12.51 -14.75 -11.38
N ILE A 194 12.39 -15.83 -12.13
CA ILE A 194 13.43 -16.88 -12.24
C ILE A 194 14.51 -16.49 -13.26
N VAL A 195 14.17 -15.80 -14.35
CA VAL A 195 15.11 -15.43 -15.42
C VAL A 195 16.10 -14.34 -14.96
N ILE A 196 15.67 -13.38 -14.15
CA ILE A 196 16.55 -12.31 -13.63
C ILE A 196 17.64 -12.85 -12.69
N LYS A 197 17.41 -13.97 -11.98
CA LYS A 197 18.42 -14.56 -11.09
C LYS A 197 19.52 -15.35 -11.82
N ARG A 198 19.35 -15.70 -13.09
CA ARG A 198 20.35 -16.45 -13.86
C ARG A 198 21.31 -15.58 -14.68
N ALA A 199 21.05 -14.28 -14.82
CA ALA A 199 21.89 -13.38 -15.63
C ALA A 199 23.06 -12.73 -14.86
N THR A 200 23.19 -12.96 -13.53
CA THR A 200 24.21 -12.30 -12.70
C THR A 200 25.42 -13.15 -12.33
N ASN A 201 25.57 -14.36 -12.90
CA ASN A 201 26.74 -15.20 -12.67
C ASN A 201 27.41 -15.57 -14.00
N ALA A 202 28.04 -14.59 -14.66
CA ALA A 202 29.10 -14.84 -15.63
C ALA A 202 30.40 -14.35 -15.02
N PRO A 203 31.41 -15.21 -14.80
CA PRO A 203 32.73 -14.78 -14.31
C PRO A 203 33.51 -14.09 -15.44
N ILE A 204 34.17 -13.03 -15.09
CA ILE A 204 35.28 -12.42 -15.86
C ILE A 204 36.56 -13.13 -15.44
#